data_c34b70245b6ea8b57e706ff6982c5d67
#
_entry.id   c34b70245b6ea8b57e706ff6982c5d67
#
_cell.length_a   1.000
_cell.length_b   1.000
_cell.length_c   1.000
_cell.angle_alpha   90.00
_cell.angle_beta   90.00
_cell.angle_gamma   90.00
#
_symmetry.space_group_name_H-M   'P 1'
#
loop_
_entity.id
_entity.type
_entity.pdbx_description
1 polymer ?
#
loop_
_entity_poly.entity_id
_entity_poly.type
_entity_poly.pdbx_seq_one_letter_code
_entity_poly.pdbx_strand_id
1 'polypeptide(L)'
;MSNHFSADNLKFPGDDRRLDMTDLFAFPAPGGEHHHGLLRRHQTGTTALILDSNPTSAPPPIPAPVTGPEFHPDAVYRINIDTDGDAQADIAFTFTFSAFDNGVQTGTAWYATGSQARQPGPVGEQLTSSLPVSFDGTVRPVQAGAIRLAAGLRSDPFFADVEGALHGFHWTGHDDFADNNVDSIALEVPDDMLGDGPVIGVWASISLRRDGQLVQMDRGGNPTINPFINPDGEKNLYNSRQPADDVANYLGPWSKILENAGGYSPEEARTAALMVLPDILHYDRTKPANYPNGRVLTDDVYSIRFAWLSNGKIPPAGLKPHDDLLAEFPYTGPPNP
;
A
#
# COMPACT_ATOMS: atom_id res chain seq x y z
N MET A 1 -7.99 -5.03 -7.56
CA MET A 1 -6.62 -4.56 -7.79
C MET A 1 -6.40 -3.39 -6.85
N SER A 2 -5.67 -3.57 -5.76
CA SER A 2 -5.39 -2.47 -4.84
C SER A 2 -4.58 -1.39 -5.59
N ASN A 3 -3.28 -1.44 -5.71
CA ASN A 3 -2.57 -0.61 -6.70
C ASN A 3 -1.91 -1.44 -7.82
N HIS A 4 -2.21 -2.71 -7.90
CA HIS A 4 -1.67 -3.59 -8.93
C HIS A 4 -1.79 -3.01 -10.34
N PHE A 5 -0.75 -3.18 -11.14
CA PHE A 5 -0.73 -2.76 -12.56
C PHE A 5 -0.93 -1.26 -12.73
N SER A 6 -0.25 -0.49 -11.89
CA SER A 6 -0.43 0.96 -11.77
C SER A 6 0.18 1.77 -12.93
N ALA A 7 0.83 1.13 -13.91
CA ALA A 7 1.37 1.80 -15.10
C ALA A 7 0.37 1.87 -16.26
N ASP A 8 0.73 2.64 -17.29
CA ASP A 8 -0.07 2.76 -18.50
C ASP A 8 -0.32 1.42 -19.18
N ASN A 9 -1.51 1.22 -19.72
CA ASN A 9 -2.03 -0.02 -20.30
C ASN A 9 -2.11 -1.18 -19.29
N LEU A 10 -2.33 -0.89 -18.03
CA LEU A 10 -2.40 -1.87 -16.93
C LEU A 10 -1.15 -2.78 -16.90
N LYS A 11 0.02 -2.16 -16.98
CA LYS A 11 1.30 -2.85 -16.88
C LYS A 11 1.93 -2.66 -15.51
N PHE A 12 3.03 -3.35 -15.29
CA PHE A 12 3.90 -3.11 -14.15
C PHE A 12 4.73 -1.83 -14.36
N PRO A 13 4.92 -0.99 -13.32
CA PRO A 13 5.81 0.16 -13.41
C PRO A 13 7.21 -0.24 -13.88
N GLY A 14 7.70 0.43 -14.94
CA GLY A 14 9.01 0.12 -15.53
C GLY A 14 9.11 -1.25 -16.20
N ASP A 15 7.98 -1.89 -16.52
CA ASP A 15 7.86 -3.26 -17.05
C ASP A 15 8.47 -4.35 -16.10
N ASP A 16 8.57 -4.04 -14.78
CA ASP A 16 9.08 -4.96 -13.77
C ASP A 16 8.10 -5.02 -12.57
N ARG A 17 7.53 -6.20 -12.32
CA ARG A 17 6.55 -6.41 -11.25
C ARG A 17 7.09 -6.08 -9.85
N ARG A 18 8.42 -6.20 -9.64
CA ARG A 18 9.07 -5.87 -8.37
C ARG A 18 9.02 -4.38 -8.03
N LEU A 19 8.61 -3.54 -9.00
CA LEU A 19 8.37 -2.11 -8.83
C LEU A 19 6.88 -1.77 -8.69
N ASP A 20 6.00 -2.77 -8.75
CA ASP A 20 4.55 -2.63 -8.63
C ASP A 20 4.16 -2.75 -7.15
N MET A 21 3.72 -1.65 -6.57
CA MET A 21 3.14 -1.64 -5.24
C MET A 21 1.72 -2.20 -5.32
N THR A 22 1.47 -3.30 -4.63
CA THR A 22 0.15 -3.92 -4.67
C THR A 22 -0.76 -3.38 -3.57
N ASP A 23 -0.30 -3.34 -2.34
CA ASP A 23 -1.12 -2.99 -1.20
C ASP A 23 -0.37 -2.22 -0.11
N LEU A 24 -1.11 -1.38 0.60
CA LEU A 24 -0.67 -0.70 1.80
C LEU A 24 -1.74 -0.87 2.89
N PHE A 25 -1.30 -1.28 4.08
CA PHE A 25 -2.16 -1.44 5.24
C PHE A 25 -1.63 -0.64 6.43
N ALA A 26 -2.56 -0.12 7.23
CA ALA A 26 -2.27 0.57 8.49
C ALA A 26 -3.41 0.29 9.47
N PHE A 27 -3.08 -0.42 10.59
CA PHE A 27 -4.07 -0.85 11.57
C PHE A 27 -3.41 -1.10 12.95
N PRO A 28 -4.20 -1.20 14.06
CA PRO A 28 -3.63 -1.49 15.36
C PRO A 28 -3.10 -2.91 15.42
N ALA A 29 -1.84 -3.08 15.85
CA ALA A 29 -1.30 -4.41 16.10
C ALA A 29 -2.04 -5.08 17.27
N PRO A 30 -2.42 -6.38 17.18
CA PRO A 30 -3.02 -7.12 18.27
C PRO A 30 -2.12 -7.13 19.50
N GLY A 31 -2.67 -6.78 20.67
CA GLY A 31 -1.92 -6.69 21.95
C GLY A 31 -1.49 -5.25 22.31
N GLY A 32 -1.60 -4.29 21.41
CA GLY A 32 -1.57 -2.87 21.76
C GLY A 32 -2.89 -2.49 22.41
N GLU A 33 -3.02 -2.57 23.73
CA GLU A 33 -4.22 -2.16 24.42
C GLU A 33 -4.40 -0.64 24.27
N HIS A 34 -5.42 -0.21 23.53
CA HIS A 34 -5.92 1.16 23.58
C HIS A 34 -6.58 1.38 24.95
N HIS A 35 -5.81 1.77 25.95
CA HIS A 35 -6.35 2.18 27.23
C HIS A 35 -7.11 3.50 27.06
N HIS A 36 -8.42 3.42 26.99
CA HIS A 36 -9.35 4.55 27.18
C HIS A 36 -9.26 5.07 28.63
N GLY A 37 -8.15 5.72 28.95
CA GLY A 37 -7.94 6.34 30.25
C GLY A 37 -7.94 7.85 30.14
N LEU A 38 -8.73 8.52 30.99
CA LEU A 38 -9.00 9.99 31.05
C LEU A 38 -7.80 10.89 31.38
N LEU A 39 -6.56 10.43 31.26
CA LEU A 39 -5.38 11.26 31.50
C LEU A 39 -4.40 11.13 30.32
N ARG A 40 -4.34 12.20 29.54
CA ARG A 40 -3.34 12.43 28.52
C ARG A 40 -1.92 12.18 29.04
N ARG A 41 -1.21 11.21 28.47
CA ARG A 41 0.22 11.25 28.10
C ARG A 41 0.64 9.84 27.65
N HIS A 42 1.11 9.77 26.39
CA HIS A 42 1.63 8.63 25.65
C HIS A 42 0.55 7.64 25.18
N GLN A 43 0.35 7.61 23.87
CA GLN A 43 -0.31 6.49 23.21
C GLN A 43 0.58 5.27 23.45
N THR A 44 0.06 4.28 24.14
CA THR A 44 0.78 3.03 24.47
C THR A 44 0.51 1.92 23.46
N GLY A 45 -0.12 2.25 22.32
CA GLY A 45 -0.47 1.34 21.24
C GLY A 45 0.73 1.03 20.33
N THR A 46 0.53 0.08 19.46
CA THR A 46 1.43 -0.31 18.39
C THR A 46 0.65 -0.35 17.09
N THR A 47 1.16 0.29 16.05
CA THR A 47 0.57 0.28 14.72
C THR A 47 1.31 -0.73 13.84
N ALA A 48 0.54 -1.58 13.17
CA ALA A 48 1.03 -2.42 12.08
C ALA A 48 0.99 -1.63 10.77
N LEU A 49 2.10 -1.63 10.04
CA LEU A 49 2.23 -1.08 8.69
C LEU A 49 2.71 -2.20 7.78
N ILE A 50 2.03 -2.41 6.66
CA ILE A 50 2.42 -3.43 5.69
C ILE A 50 2.44 -2.81 4.30
N LEU A 51 3.55 -3.02 3.59
CA LEU A 51 3.70 -2.69 2.18
C LEU A 51 3.92 -3.98 1.40
N ASP A 52 3.00 -4.26 0.49
CA ASP A 52 3.09 -5.39 -0.42
C ASP A 52 3.43 -4.92 -1.83
N SER A 53 4.19 -5.74 -2.55
CA SER A 53 4.67 -5.49 -3.91
C SER A 53 4.94 -6.80 -4.65
N ASN A 54 5.34 -6.72 -5.92
CA ASN A 54 5.82 -7.88 -6.69
C ASN A 54 4.80 -9.03 -6.80
N PRO A 55 3.59 -8.81 -7.38
CA PRO A 55 2.58 -9.86 -7.49
C PRO A 55 3.06 -11.02 -8.36
N THR A 56 2.85 -12.27 -7.92
CA THR A 56 3.34 -13.45 -8.64
C THR A 56 2.49 -13.85 -9.84
N SER A 57 1.25 -13.37 -9.90
CA SER A 57 0.34 -13.59 -11.02
C SER A 57 -0.35 -12.29 -11.44
N ALA A 58 -0.99 -12.34 -12.58
CA ALA A 58 -1.82 -11.25 -13.10
C ALA A 58 -3.07 -11.85 -13.75
N PRO A 59 -4.29 -11.39 -13.41
CA PRO A 59 -5.48 -11.85 -14.11
C PRO A 59 -5.47 -11.39 -15.58
N PRO A 60 -6.00 -12.20 -16.51
CA PRO A 60 -6.14 -11.78 -17.89
C PRO A 60 -6.94 -10.46 -18.01
N PRO A 61 -6.60 -9.55 -18.96
CA PRO A 61 -5.65 -9.73 -20.08
C PRO A 61 -4.20 -9.33 -19.77
N ILE A 62 -3.82 -9.15 -18.54
CA ILE A 62 -2.49 -8.67 -18.15
C ILE A 62 -1.46 -9.78 -18.38
N PRO A 63 -0.30 -9.51 -19.00
CA PRO A 63 0.73 -10.51 -19.21
C PRO A 63 1.26 -11.07 -17.89
N ALA A 64 1.50 -12.39 -17.85
CA ALA A 64 2.11 -13.02 -16.70
C ALA A 64 3.51 -12.42 -16.42
N PRO A 65 3.88 -12.23 -15.15
CA PRO A 65 5.18 -11.69 -14.79
C PRO A 65 6.31 -12.67 -15.14
N VAL A 66 7.47 -12.12 -15.53
CA VAL A 66 8.65 -12.89 -15.97
C VAL A 66 9.83 -12.80 -15.00
N THR A 67 9.74 -11.97 -13.95
CA THR A 67 10.77 -11.82 -12.91
C THR A 67 10.53 -12.79 -11.75
N GLY A 68 11.56 -13.02 -10.94
CA GLY A 68 11.49 -13.91 -9.78
C GLY A 68 10.73 -13.34 -8.57
N PRO A 69 10.61 -14.10 -7.50
CA PRO A 69 9.87 -13.71 -6.30
C PRO A 69 10.65 -12.79 -5.35
N GLU A 70 11.79 -12.28 -5.76
CA GLU A 70 12.66 -11.44 -4.93
C GLU A 70 12.37 -9.95 -5.08
N PHE A 71 12.65 -9.15 -4.05
CA PHE A 71 12.70 -7.69 -4.14
C PHE A 71 13.78 -7.23 -5.13
N HIS A 72 13.51 -6.11 -5.83
CA HIS A 72 14.48 -5.56 -6.79
C HIS A 72 15.70 -4.97 -6.06
N PRO A 73 16.94 -5.40 -6.39
CA PRO A 73 18.14 -4.98 -5.64
C PRO A 73 18.51 -3.51 -5.81
N ASP A 74 18.11 -2.86 -6.90
CA ASP A 74 18.34 -1.43 -7.13
C ASP A 74 17.12 -0.56 -6.76
N ALA A 75 16.06 -1.16 -6.21
CA ALA A 75 14.90 -0.41 -5.77
C ALA A 75 15.00 0.03 -4.31
N VAL A 76 14.28 1.11 -4.02
CA VAL A 76 14.06 1.65 -2.67
C VAL A 76 12.56 1.62 -2.41
N TYR A 77 12.16 0.84 -1.42
CA TYR A 77 10.77 0.74 -0.96
C TYR A 77 10.59 1.63 0.25
N ARG A 78 9.52 2.41 0.29
CA ARG A 78 9.29 3.36 1.38
C ARG A 78 7.85 3.35 1.85
N ILE A 79 7.70 3.44 3.18
CA ILE A 79 6.45 3.84 3.83
C ILE A 79 6.68 5.23 4.40
N ASN A 80 5.88 6.19 3.94
CA ASN A 80 5.93 7.58 4.30
C ASN A 80 4.77 7.91 5.23
N ILE A 81 4.99 8.77 6.22
CA ILE A 81 4.00 9.15 7.21
C ILE A 81 4.00 10.68 7.35
N ASP A 82 2.83 11.26 7.17
CA ASP A 82 2.48 12.65 7.44
C ASP A 82 1.81 12.71 8.81
N THR A 83 2.30 13.57 9.69
CA THR A 83 1.80 13.71 11.07
C THR A 83 1.10 15.04 11.32
N ASP A 84 1.17 15.98 10.39
CA ASP A 84 0.60 17.33 10.53
C ASP A 84 -0.41 17.71 9.43
N GLY A 85 -0.61 16.84 8.43
CA GLY A 85 -1.62 16.97 7.38
C GLY A 85 -1.20 17.87 6.21
N ASP A 86 0.12 18.09 6.02
CA ASP A 86 0.64 18.88 4.90
C ASP A 86 0.93 18.06 3.63
N ALA A 87 0.65 16.77 3.67
CA ALA A 87 0.89 15.79 2.61
C ALA A 87 2.39 15.63 2.23
N GLN A 88 3.28 15.94 3.18
CA GLN A 88 4.71 15.67 3.07
C GLN A 88 5.13 14.67 4.16
N ALA A 89 6.19 13.90 3.91
CA ALA A 89 6.66 12.94 4.89
C ALA A 89 7.39 13.63 6.05
N ASP A 90 6.90 13.41 7.27
CA ASP A 90 7.57 13.75 8.53
C ASP A 90 8.37 12.59 9.09
N ILE A 91 7.93 11.37 8.74
CA ILE A 91 8.57 10.11 9.11
C ILE A 91 8.63 9.23 7.86
N ALA A 92 9.71 8.48 7.71
CA ALA A 92 9.84 7.49 6.64
C ALA A 92 10.56 6.23 7.11
N PHE A 93 9.99 5.08 6.76
CA PHE A 93 10.65 3.78 6.82
C PHE A 93 11.11 3.43 5.41
N THR A 94 12.40 3.17 5.25
CA THR A 94 13.01 2.93 3.94
C THR A 94 13.68 1.57 3.93
N PHE A 95 13.51 0.81 2.84
CA PHE A 95 14.05 -0.53 2.68
C PHE A 95 14.81 -0.64 1.36
N THR A 96 15.94 -1.31 1.40
CA THR A 96 16.69 -1.77 0.22
C THR A 96 17.06 -3.23 0.41
N PHE A 97 17.27 -3.95 -0.67
CA PHE A 97 17.56 -5.37 -0.63
C PHE A 97 18.83 -5.69 -1.41
N SER A 98 19.53 -6.73 -0.99
CA SER A 98 20.69 -7.25 -1.71
C SER A 98 20.27 -7.87 -3.05
N ALA A 99 21.25 -8.19 -3.91
CA ALA A 99 20.99 -9.14 -4.99
C ALA A 99 20.49 -10.47 -4.40
N PHE A 100 19.58 -11.13 -5.12
CA PHE A 100 19.12 -12.48 -4.80
C PHE A 100 20.17 -13.48 -5.26
N ASP A 101 20.67 -14.28 -4.35
CA ASP A 101 21.71 -15.28 -4.64
C ASP A 101 21.39 -16.60 -3.95
N ASN A 102 21.29 -17.68 -4.72
CA ASN A 102 21.08 -19.05 -4.23
C ASN A 102 19.91 -19.20 -3.24
N GLY A 103 18.80 -18.51 -3.48
CA GLY A 103 17.62 -18.56 -2.59
C GLY A 103 17.70 -17.62 -1.39
N VAL A 104 18.71 -16.76 -1.30
CA VAL A 104 18.93 -15.85 -0.19
C VAL A 104 18.88 -14.40 -0.65
N GLN A 105 18.16 -13.59 0.09
CA GLN A 105 18.16 -12.14 -0.03
C GLN A 105 18.11 -11.52 1.37
N THR A 106 18.77 -10.38 1.54
CA THR A 106 18.84 -9.67 2.83
C THR A 106 18.44 -8.22 2.63
N GLY A 107 17.60 -7.71 3.51
CA GLY A 107 17.17 -6.32 3.53
C GLY A 107 17.99 -5.46 4.49
N THR A 108 18.04 -4.17 4.21
CA THR A 108 18.48 -3.12 5.12
C THR A 108 17.32 -2.15 5.31
N ALA A 109 17.07 -1.74 6.56
CA ALA A 109 15.97 -0.84 6.92
C ALA A 109 16.50 0.40 7.62
N TRP A 110 15.88 1.55 7.33
CA TRP A 110 16.17 2.85 7.94
C TRP A 110 14.90 3.52 8.45
N TYR A 111 15.07 4.36 9.46
CA TYR A 111 14.06 5.24 10.02
C TYR A 111 14.55 6.68 9.94
N ALA A 112 13.76 7.55 9.33
CA ALA A 112 14.07 8.96 9.16
C ALA A 112 12.93 9.83 9.68
N THR A 113 13.26 11.01 10.23
CA THR A 113 12.29 11.99 10.72
C THR A 113 12.59 13.38 10.18
N GLY A 114 11.59 14.27 10.19
CA GLY A 114 11.70 15.66 9.77
C GLY A 114 12.22 15.79 8.32
N SER A 115 13.17 16.70 8.08
CA SER A 115 13.68 16.96 6.73
C SER A 115 14.37 15.76 6.08
N GLN A 116 14.86 14.79 6.86
CA GLN A 116 15.42 13.56 6.31
C GLN A 116 14.34 12.65 5.74
N ALA A 117 13.14 12.63 6.35
CA ALA A 117 12.02 11.84 5.84
C ALA A 117 11.56 12.29 4.45
N ARG A 118 11.85 13.53 4.04
CA ARG A 118 11.50 14.07 2.71
C ARG A 118 12.54 13.76 1.61
N GLN A 119 13.69 13.19 1.99
CA GLN A 119 14.73 12.84 1.02
C GLN A 119 14.45 11.48 0.39
N PRO A 120 14.60 11.34 -0.95
CA PRO A 120 14.50 10.05 -1.58
C PRO A 120 15.70 9.17 -1.18
N GLY A 121 15.47 7.94 -0.80
CA GLY A 121 16.50 6.97 -0.52
C GLY A 121 16.75 6.66 0.96
N PRO A 122 17.74 5.80 1.23
CA PRO A 122 18.04 5.32 2.56
C PRO A 122 18.83 6.39 3.36
N VAL A 123 18.13 7.12 4.20
CA VAL A 123 18.68 8.16 5.08
C VAL A 123 18.11 7.99 6.49
N GLY A 124 18.75 8.64 7.48
CA GLY A 124 18.35 8.56 8.87
C GLY A 124 19.05 7.45 9.65
N GLU A 125 18.39 6.95 10.70
CA GLU A 125 18.90 5.87 11.54
C GLU A 125 18.76 4.52 10.82
N GLN A 126 19.86 3.78 10.71
CA GLN A 126 19.81 2.40 10.20
C GLN A 126 19.29 1.48 11.30
N LEU A 127 18.09 0.95 11.11
CA LEU A 127 17.44 0.02 12.03
C LEU A 127 18.11 -1.36 12.03
N THR A 128 18.42 -1.87 10.83
CA THR A 128 19.10 -3.16 10.64
C THR A 128 19.72 -3.21 9.26
N SER A 129 20.80 -3.98 9.11
CA SER A 129 21.41 -4.34 7.82
C SER A 129 21.30 -5.84 7.51
N SER A 130 20.53 -6.57 8.30
CA SER A 130 20.43 -8.03 8.20
C SER A 130 18.99 -8.52 8.38
N LEU A 131 18.02 -7.82 7.76
CA LEU A 131 16.64 -8.28 7.68
C LEU A 131 16.56 -9.46 6.71
N PRO A 132 16.36 -10.69 7.18
CA PRO A 132 16.27 -11.83 6.28
C PRO A 132 14.96 -11.77 5.48
N VAL A 133 15.03 -12.04 4.16
CA VAL A 133 13.86 -12.20 3.31
C VAL A 133 13.49 -13.67 3.28
N SER A 134 12.25 -13.99 3.63
CA SER A 134 11.76 -15.37 3.66
C SER A 134 10.98 -15.69 2.39
N PHE A 135 11.40 -16.74 1.67
CA PHE A 135 10.70 -17.24 0.49
C PHE A 135 10.00 -18.59 0.73
N ASP A 136 10.12 -19.16 1.95
CA ASP A 136 9.59 -20.46 2.34
C ASP A 136 8.37 -20.38 3.28
N GLY A 137 7.81 -19.19 3.46
CA GLY A 137 6.69 -18.92 4.36
C GLY A 137 7.06 -18.87 5.85
N THR A 138 8.29 -19.23 6.22
CA THR A 138 8.74 -19.13 7.61
C THR A 138 8.93 -17.67 8.02
N VAL A 139 8.24 -17.24 9.05
CA VAL A 139 8.40 -15.87 9.58
C VAL A 139 9.74 -15.74 10.30
N ARG A 140 10.58 -14.79 9.88
CA ARG A 140 11.91 -14.49 10.46
C ARG A 140 11.98 -13.03 10.90
N PRO A 141 11.27 -12.65 12.00
CA PRO A 141 11.22 -11.26 12.41
C PRO A 141 12.54 -10.80 13.02
N VAL A 142 12.84 -9.51 12.80
CA VAL A 142 13.97 -8.82 13.42
C VAL A 142 13.42 -7.78 14.38
N GLN A 143 13.99 -7.70 15.58
CA GLN A 143 13.71 -6.66 16.54
C GLN A 143 14.79 -5.57 16.40
N ALA A 144 14.38 -4.38 15.99
CA ALA A 144 15.25 -3.20 15.86
C ALA A 144 14.78 -2.12 16.85
N GLY A 145 15.40 -2.11 18.03
CA GLY A 145 14.90 -1.30 19.14
C GLY A 145 13.47 -1.70 19.53
N ALA A 146 12.55 -0.75 19.45
CA ALA A 146 11.14 -0.98 19.74
C ALA A 146 10.32 -1.44 18.50
N ILE A 147 10.91 -1.41 17.31
CA ILE A 147 10.26 -1.78 16.04
C ILE A 147 10.50 -3.26 15.74
N ARG A 148 9.45 -3.95 15.32
CA ARG A 148 9.53 -5.33 14.83
C ARG A 148 9.36 -5.32 13.31
N LEU A 149 10.20 -6.06 12.60
CA LEU A 149 10.30 -6.06 11.15
C LEU A 149 10.25 -7.50 10.61
N ALA A 150 9.59 -7.70 9.47
CA ALA A 150 9.70 -8.92 8.67
C ALA A 150 9.60 -8.59 7.19
N ALA A 151 10.27 -9.38 6.35
CA ALA A 151 10.14 -9.30 4.90
C ALA A 151 10.12 -10.70 4.29
N GLY A 152 9.34 -10.89 3.22
CA GLY A 152 9.31 -12.16 2.51
C GLY A 152 8.09 -12.35 1.62
N LEU A 153 8.09 -13.46 0.92
CA LEU A 153 6.99 -13.90 0.08
C LEU A 153 5.80 -14.33 0.96
N ARG A 154 4.63 -13.79 0.67
CA ARG A 154 3.39 -14.02 1.43
C ARG A 154 2.23 -14.21 0.46
N SER A 155 1.12 -14.83 0.91
CA SER A 155 -0.11 -14.79 0.14
C SER A 155 -0.59 -13.34 0.00
N ASP A 156 -1.11 -13.00 -1.17
CA ASP A 156 -1.70 -11.68 -1.41
C ASP A 156 -3.00 -11.56 -0.61
N PRO A 157 -3.14 -10.61 0.32
CA PRO A 157 -4.40 -10.47 1.07
C PRO A 157 -5.52 -9.81 0.27
N PHE A 158 -5.21 -9.28 -0.91
CA PHE A 158 -6.20 -8.65 -1.77
C PHE A 158 -7.09 -9.69 -2.46
N PHE A 159 -8.38 -9.40 -2.57
CA PHE A 159 -9.38 -10.25 -3.24
C PHE A 159 -10.26 -9.43 -4.18
N ALA A 160 -10.52 -9.93 -5.37
CA ALA A 160 -11.31 -9.23 -6.39
C ALA A 160 -11.84 -10.18 -7.48
N ASP A 161 -13.05 -9.91 -7.96
CA ASP A 161 -13.68 -10.54 -9.13
C ASP A 161 -13.44 -9.65 -10.36
N VAL A 162 -12.25 -9.78 -10.95
CA VAL A 162 -11.83 -9.00 -12.13
C VAL A 162 -12.62 -9.46 -13.37
N GLU A 163 -12.86 -10.75 -13.51
CA GLU A 163 -13.65 -11.30 -14.61
C GLU A 163 -15.05 -10.69 -14.62
N GLY A 164 -15.73 -10.66 -13.47
CA GLY A 164 -17.06 -10.05 -13.35
C GLY A 164 -17.07 -8.56 -13.68
N ALA A 165 -16.02 -7.81 -13.26
CA ALA A 165 -15.89 -6.39 -13.59
C ALA A 165 -15.72 -6.17 -15.11
N LEU A 166 -14.88 -6.96 -15.78
CA LEU A 166 -14.66 -6.90 -17.22
C LEU A 166 -15.92 -7.26 -18.02
N HIS A 167 -16.83 -8.03 -17.46
CA HIS A 167 -18.11 -8.38 -18.05
C HIS A 167 -19.27 -7.47 -17.61
N GLY A 168 -18.99 -6.20 -17.36
CA GLY A 168 -20.00 -5.19 -17.04
C GLY A 168 -20.58 -5.34 -15.63
N PHE A 169 -19.75 -5.77 -14.67
CA PHE A 169 -20.11 -6.00 -13.27
C PHE A 169 -21.13 -7.12 -13.05
N HIS A 170 -21.12 -8.12 -13.92
CA HIS A 170 -21.82 -9.39 -13.70
C HIS A 170 -20.89 -10.29 -12.86
N TRP A 171 -20.97 -10.14 -11.54
CA TRP A 171 -20.08 -10.83 -10.61
C TRP A 171 -20.14 -12.35 -10.77
N THR A 172 -18.98 -12.97 -10.92
CA THR A 172 -18.85 -14.43 -11.05
C THR A 172 -18.80 -15.10 -9.68
N GLY A 173 -18.37 -14.36 -8.65
CA GLY A 173 -18.09 -14.89 -7.32
C GLY A 173 -16.74 -15.60 -7.24
N HIS A 174 -15.91 -15.52 -8.30
CA HIS A 174 -14.54 -16.01 -8.30
C HIS A 174 -13.57 -14.92 -7.85
N ASP A 175 -12.65 -15.28 -6.99
CA ASP A 175 -11.55 -14.42 -6.60
C ASP A 175 -10.33 -14.68 -7.50
N ASP A 176 -9.99 -13.69 -8.34
CA ASP A 176 -8.88 -13.80 -9.28
C ASP A 176 -7.49 -13.68 -8.60
N PHE A 177 -7.44 -13.43 -7.30
CA PHE A 177 -6.20 -13.27 -6.51
C PHE A 177 -5.99 -14.39 -5.47
N ALA A 178 -6.89 -15.35 -5.37
CA ALA A 178 -6.88 -16.39 -4.34
C ALA A 178 -5.55 -17.16 -4.25
N ASP A 179 -4.89 -17.41 -5.40
CA ASP A 179 -3.62 -18.13 -5.48
C ASP A 179 -2.41 -17.20 -5.70
N ASN A 180 -2.61 -15.88 -5.58
CA ASN A 180 -1.54 -14.92 -5.80
C ASN A 180 -0.63 -14.80 -4.58
N ASN A 181 0.65 -14.46 -4.82
CA ASN A 181 1.61 -14.11 -3.79
C ASN A 181 2.19 -12.73 -4.05
N VAL A 182 2.69 -12.11 -3.00
CA VAL A 182 3.36 -10.80 -3.01
C VAL A 182 4.61 -10.83 -2.14
N ASP A 183 5.55 -9.95 -2.41
CA ASP A 183 6.60 -9.62 -1.46
C ASP A 183 6.05 -8.63 -0.44
N SER A 184 6.06 -9.02 0.82
CA SER A 184 5.52 -8.24 1.93
C SER A 184 6.63 -7.70 2.83
N ILE A 185 6.55 -6.43 3.18
CA ILE A 185 7.34 -5.76 4.21
C ILE A 185 6.38 -5.39 5.33
N ALA A 186 6.51 -6.03 6.49
CA ALA A 186 5.67 -5.80 7.65
C ALA A 186 6.44 -5.15 8.80
N LEU A 187 5.83 -4.16 9.45
CA LEU A 187 6.34 -3.47 10.61
C LEU A 187 5.30 -3.47 11.74
N GLU A 188 5.75 -3.62 12.97
CA GLU A 188 5.06 -3.17 14.18
C GLU A 188 5.84 -2.00 14.76
N VAL A 189 5.21 -0.83 14.85
CA VAL A 189 5.83 0.41 15.28
C VAL A 189 5.06 0.97 16.48
N PRO A 190 5.74 1.30 17.60
CA PRO A 190 5.10 2.00 18.72
C PRO A 190 4.48 3.33 18.25
N ASP A 191 3.27 3.62 18.72
CA ASP A 191 2.51 4.78 18.29
C ASP A 191 3.19 6.12 18.59
N ASP A 192 4.02 6.18 19.64
CA ASP A 192 4.81 7.37 20.00
C ASP A 192 5.96 7.65 19.01
N MET A 193 6.35 6.67 18.20
CA MET A 193 7.29 6.85 17.09
C MET A 193 6.61 7.34 15.80
N LEU A 194 5.28 7.41 15.77
CA LEU A 194 4.46 7.82 14.62
C LEU A 194 3.83 9.22 14.81
N GLY A 195 4.42 10.05 15.66
CA GLY A 195 3.96 11.40 15.96
C GLY A 195 2.96 11.47 17.12
N ASP A 196 2.83 12.68 17.68
CA ASP A 196 2.03 12.94 18.90
C ASP A 196 0.52 13.01 18.65
N GLY A 197 0.11 13.24 17.40
CA GLY A 197 -1.31 13.35 17.00
C GLY A 197 -1.99 11.99 16.88
N PRO A 198 -3.32 11.93 17.02
CA PRO A 198 -4.05 10.67 16.85
C PRO A 198 -4.16 10.25 15.39
N VAL A 199 -4.09 11.18 14.47
CA VAL A 199 -4.26 10.93 13.03
C VAL A 199 -2.92 10.99 12.34
N ILE A 200 -2.64 9.98 11.51
CA ILE A 200 -1.51 9.95 10.60
C ILE A 200 -1.99 9.75 9.18
N GLY A 201 -1.26 10.30 8.22
CA GLY A 201 -1.40 9.98 6.80
C GLY A 201 -0.30 9.02 6.38
N VAL A 202 -0.65 7.93 5.67
CA VAL A 202 0.32 6.90 5.26
C VAL A 202 0.25 6.70 3.75
N TRP A 203 1.39 6.71 3.09
CA TRP A 203 1.50 6.28 1.69
C TRP A 203 2.82 5.56 1.45
N ALA A 204 2.84 4.72 0.45
CA ALA A 204 4.06 4.04 0.05
C ALA A 204 4.57 4.57 -1.28
N SER A 205 5.85 4.36 -1.54
CA SER A 205 6.47 4.64 -2.84
C SER A 205 7.61 3.66 -3.11
N ILE A 206 7.80 3.33 -4.39
CA ILE A 206 8.90 2.51 -4.87
C ILE A 206 9.69 3.34 -5.87
N SER A 207 11.00 3.46 -5.64
CA SER A 207 11.91 4.18 -6.53
C SER A 207 13.00 3.25 -7.04
N LEU A 208 13.40 3.41 -8.28
CA LEU A 208 14.46 2.65 -8.91
C LEU A 208 15.70 3.51 -9.10
N ARG A 209 16.88 2.96 -8.81
CA ARG A 209 18.14 3.61 -9.10
C ARG A 209 18.48 3.46 -10.58
N ARG A 210 18.48 4.59 -11.31
CA ARG A 210 18.84 4.69 -12.73
C ARG A 210 19.89 5.78 -12.89
N ASP A 211 21.01 5.48 -13.51
CA ASP A 211 22.11 6.44 -13.78
C ASP A 211 22.56 7.24 -12.54
N GLY A 212 22.57 6.55 -11.38
CA GLY A 212 22.97 7.15 -10.09
C GLY A 212 21.91 7.99 -9.40
N GLN A 213 20.74 8.16 -10.01
CA GLN A 213 19.59 8.87 -9.44
C GLN A 213 18.48 7.90 -9.01
N LEU A 214 17.67 8.29 -8.02
CA LEU A 214 16.45 7.59 -7.67
C LEU A 214 15.29 8.20 -8.45
N VAL A 215 14.62 7.37 -9.23
CA VAL A 215 13.42 7.73 -10.00
C VAL A 215 12.24 7.01 -9.37
N GLN A 216 11.23 7.75 -8.92
CA GLN A 216 10.01 7.15 -8.37
C GLN A 216 9.22 6.49 -9.50
N MET A 217 8.96 5.20 -9.32
CA MET A 217 8.31 4.33 -10.31
C MET A 217 6.85 4.08 -9.98
N ASP A 218 6.53 4.02 -8.66
CA ASP A 218 5.18 3.76 -8.19
C ASP A 218 4.92 4.44 -6.86
N ARG A 219 3.64 4.70 -6.55
CA ARG A 219 3.16 5.20 -5.28
C ARG A 219 1.67 4.95 -5.07
N GLY A 220 1.25 4.94 -3.81
CA GLY A 220 -0.16 4.95 -3.46
C GLY A 220 -0.37 5.00 -1.95
N GLY A 221 -1.49 5.53 -1.55
CA GLY A 221 -1.99 5.53 -0.18
C GLY A 221 -3.35 4.85 -0.11
N ASN A 222 -4.30 5.35 -0.89
CA ASN A 222 -5.63 4.76 -1.00
C ASN A 222 -5.65 3.59 -2.00
N PRO A 223 -6.34 2.49 -1.68
CA PRO A 223 -6.42 1.35 -2.59
C PRO A 223 -7.15 1.70 -3.87
N THR A 224 -6.74 1.08 -4.98
CA THR A 224 -7.42 1.06 -6.28
C THR A 224 -7.62 2.46 -6.91
N ILE A 225 -6.70 3.41 -6.66
CA ILE A 225 -6.84 4.76 -7.23
C ILE A 225 -6.26 4.80 -8.64
N ASN A 226 -4.94 4.73 -8.79
CA ASN A 226 -4.28 4.97 -10.07
C ASN A 226 -4.77 4.05 -11.20
N PRO A 227 -4.92 2.73 -11.01
CA PRO A 227 -5.37 1.84 -12.08
C PRO A 227 -6.76 2.16 -12.62
N PHE A 228 -7.66 2.67 -11.79
CA PHE A 228 -9.08 2.84 -12.15
C PHE A 228 -9.49 4.25 -12.53
N ILE A 229 -8.87 5.28 -11.96
CA ILE A 229 -9.31 6.65 -12.24
C ILE A 229 -8.44 7.35 -13.26
N ASN A 230 -7.14 7.08 -13.32
CA ASN A 230 -6.28 7.72 -14.28
C ASN A 230 -6.32 7.03 -15.65
N PRO A 231 -6.48 7.78 -16.73
CA PRO A 231 -6.36 7.24 -18.08
C PRO A 231 -4.91 6.88 -18.40
N ASP A 232 -4.73 6.04 -19.42
CA ASP A 232 -3.41 5.77 -19.99
C ASP A 232 -2.78 7.08 -20.48
N GLY A 233 -1.47 7.22 -20.28
CA GLY A 233 -0.72 8.45 -20.47
C GLY A 233 -0.58 9.31 -19.21
N GLU A 234 -1.44 9.13 -18.21
CA GLU A 234 -1.38 9.83 -16.92
C GLU A 234 -0.90 8.94 -15.76
N LYS A 235 -1.03 7.63 -15.86
CA LYS A 235 -0.68 6.70 -14.75
C LYS A 235 0.78 6.78 -14.36
N ASN A 236 1.71 6.73 -15.32
CA ASN A 236 3.14 6.83 -15.04
C ASN A 236 3.51 8.22 -14.49
N LEU A 237 2.84 9.27 -14.99
CA LEU A 237 3.04 10.64 -14.50
C LEU A 237 2.55 10.77 -13.05
N TYR A 238 1.40 10.20 -12.73
CA TYR A 238 0.87 10.13 -11.37
C TYR A 238 1.85 9.43 -10.42
N ASN A 239 2.38 8.27 -10.81
CA ASN A 239 3.34 7.50 -10.04
C ASN A 239 4.63 8.29 -9.73
N SER A 240 5.03 9.20 -10.60
CA SER A 240 6.24 10.02 -10.43
C SER A 240 6.07 11.26 -9.55
N ARG A 241 4.83 11.66 -9.22
CA ARG A 241 4.50 12.86 -8.44
C ARG A 241 4.40 12.56 -6.94
N GLN A 242 4.33 13.64 -6.13
CA GLN A 242 4.15 13.56 -4.68
C GLN A 242 2.69 13.85 -4.30
N PRO A 243 2.17 13.28 -3.20
CA PRO A 243 0.80 13.52 -2.74
C PRO A 243 0.47 15.00 -2.51
N ALA A 244 1.44 15.81 -2.09
CA ALA A 244 1.25 17.24 -1.87
C ALA A 244 0.74 18.01 -3.11
N ASP A 245 1.00 17.48 -4.32
CA ASP A 245 0.57 18.09 -5.58
C ASP A 245 -0.78 17.55 -6.09
N ASP A 246 -1.35 16.53 -5.44
CA ASP A 246 -2.48 15.76 -5.97
C ASP A 246 -3.75 16.59 -6.12
N VAL A 247 -4.11 17.38 -5.11
CA VAL A 247 -5.31 18.22 -5.18
C VAL A 247 -5.23 19.20 -6.34
N ALA A 248 -4.06 19.81 -6.54
CA ALA A 248 -3.86 20.77 -7.64
C ALA A 248 -3.94 20.11 -9.03
N ASN A 249 -3.39 18.88 -9.15
CA ASN A 249 -3.29 18.20 -10.43
C ASN A 249 -4.57 17.40 -10.78
N TYR A 250 -5.23 16.79 -9.80
CA TYR A 250 -6.22 15.74 -10.05
C TYR A 250 -7.64 16.08 -9.61
N LEU A 251 -7.88 17.08 -8.75
CA LEU A 251 -9.23 17.38 -8.29
C LEU A 251 -10.19 17.68 -9.43
N GLY A 252 -9.79 18.51 -10.37
CA GLY A 252 -10.63 18.83 -11.54
C GLY A 252 -10.88 17.62 -12.46
N PRO A 253 -9.81 16.96 -12.97
CA PRO A 253 -9.94 15.76 -13.79
C PRO A 253 -10.76 14.64 -13.14
N TRP A 254 -10.50 14.30 -11.89
CA TRP A 254 -11.21 13.22 -11.20
C TRP A 254 -12.66 13.56 -10.90
N SER A 255 -12.97 14.82 -10.50
CA SER A 255 -14.36 15.25 -10.39
C SER A 255 -15.10 15.04 -11.70
N LYS A 256 -14.48 15.36 -12.85
CA LYS A 256 -15.09 15.19 -14.15
C LYS A 256 -15.32 13.72 -14.53
N ILE A 257 -14.42 12.84 -14.15
CA ILE A 257 -14.59 11.38 -14.32
C ILE A 257 -15.77 10.89 -13.48
N LEU A 258 -15.85 11.30 -12.22
CA LEU A 258 -16.95 10.94 -11.33
C LEU A 258 -18.32 11.46 -11.80
N GLU A 259 -18.39 12.70 -12.31
CA GLU A 259 -19.60 13.21 -12.97
C GLU A 259 -20.04 12.29 -14.12
N ASN A 260 -19.10 11.94 -15.01
CA ASN A 260 -19.41 11.22 -16.24
C ASN A 260 -19.70 9.72 -15.98
N ALA A 261 -18.88 9.06 -15.19
CA ALA A 261 -19.01 7.62 -14.91
C ALA A 261 -20.05 7.34 -13.82
N GLY A 262 -19.97 8.06 -12.70
CA GLY A 262 -20.86 7.87 -11.55
C GLY A 262 -22.18 8.60 -11.65
N GLY A 263 -22.26 9.66 -12.48
CA GLY A 263 -23.42 10.53 -12.54
C GLY A 263 -23.61 11.37 -11.28
N TYR A 264 -22.52 11.70 -10.62
CA TYR A 264 -22.48 12.69 -9.54
C TYR A 264 -22.85 14.09 -10.07
N SER A 265 -23.48 14.91 -9.25
CA SER A 265 -23.51 16.35 -9.50
C SER A 265 -22.08 16.94 -9.38
N PRO A 266 -21.79 18.11 -9.96
CA PRO A 266 -20.45 18.71 -9.87
C PRO A 266 -19.94 18.92 -8.43
N GLU A 267 -20.84 19.25 -7.49
CA GLU A 267 -20.50 19.45 -6.08
C GLU A 267 -20.20 18.12 -5.39
N GLU A 268 -21.05 17.10 -5.61
CA GLU A 268 -20.85 15.75 -5.07
C GLU A 268 -19.57 15.11 -5.64
N ALA A 269 -19.30 15.26 -6.94
CA ALA A 269 -18.08 14.75 -7.59
C ALA A 269 -16.81 15.37 -6.99
N ARG A 270 -16.83 16.68 -6.74
CA ARG A 270 -15.73 17.37 -6.08
C ARG A 270 -15.52 16.85 -4.65
N THR A 271 -16.60 16.69 -3.89
CA THR A 271 -16.57 16.15 -2.52
C THR A 271 -16.04 14.71 -2.53
N ALA A 272 -16.54 13.86 -3.42
CA ALA A 272 -16.10 12.48 -3.56
C ALA A 272 -14.60 12.39 -3.96
N ALA A 273 -14.11 13.24 -4.86
CA ALA A 273 -12.71 13.29 -5.21
C ALA A 273 -11.83 13.68 -4.01
N LEU A 274 -12.26 14.63 -3.19
CA LEU A 274 -11.54 15.07 -1.98
C LEU A 274 -11.53 14.01 -0.86
N MET A 275 -12.34 12.97 -0.92
CA MET A 275 -12.27 11.85 0.03
C MET A 275 -11.00 11.00 -0.15
N VAL A 276 -10.39 11.07 -1.33
CA VAL A 276 -9.22 10.28 -1.71
C VAL A 276 -8.04 11.12 -2.20
N LEU A 277 -8.17 12.44 -2.16
CA LEU A 277 -7.12 13.40 -2.50
C LEU A 277 -6.77 14.26 -1.29
N PRO A 278 -5.48 14.43 -0.98
CA PRO A 278 -4.33 13.77 -1.63
C PRO A 278 -4.37 12.25 -1.42
N ASP A 279 -3.70 11.47 -2.30
CA ASP A 279 -3.67 10.00 -2.20
C ASP A 279 -2.80 9.53 -1.04
N ILE A 280 -3.40 9.61 0.13
CA ILE A 280 -2.85 9.26 1.44
C ILE A 280 -3.90 8.46 2.20
N LEU A 281 -3.52 7.34 2.77
CA LEU A 281 -4.35 6.55 3.66
C LEU A 281 -4.36 7.20 5.04
N HIS A 282 -5.46 7.85 5.40
CA HIS A 282 -5.61 8.45 6.74
C HIS A 282 -5.96 7.39 7.77
N TYR A 283 -5.28 7.42 8.91
CA TYR A 283 -5.53 6.53 10.02
C TYR A 283 -5.64 7.30 11.35
N ASP A 284 -6.86 7.39 11.87
CA ASP A 284 -7.16 7.88 13.21
C ASP A 284 -7.04 6.71 14.20
N ARG A 285 -5.93 6.69 14.92
CA ARG A 285 -5.57 5.63 15.87
C ARG A 285 -6.49 5.55 17.10
N THR A 286 -7.41 6.50 17.26
CA THR A 286 -8.43 6.46 18.32
C THR A 286 -9.72 5.74 17.91
N LYS A 287 -9.82 5.34 16.65
CA LYS A 287 -10.98 4.65 16.07
C LYS A 287 -10.60 3.26 15.58
N PRO A 288 -11.57 2.34 15.49
CA PRO A 288 -11.33 1.06 14.83
C PRO A 288 -10.80 1.26 13.41
N ALA A 289 -9.77 0.48 13.05
CA ALA A 289 -9.26 0.47 11.70
C ALA A 289 -10.22 -0.33 10.81
N ASN A 290 -10.67 0.33 9.76
CA ASN A 290 -11.39 -0.27 8.63
C ASN A 290 -11.52 0.83 7.56
N TYR A 291 -11.22 0.52 6.32
CA TYR A 291 -11.18 1.52 5.25
C TYR A 291 -12.48 2.35 5.20
N PRO A 292 -12.42 3.71 5.16
CA PRO A 292 -11.25 4.55 4.91
C PRO A 292 -10.47 5.03 6.15
N ASN A 293 -10.73 4.52 7.35
CA ASN A 293 -9.91 4.83 8.54
C ASN A 293 -8.82 3.78 8.74
N GLY A 294 -7.65 4.01 8.18
CA GLY A 294 -6.68 2.95 8.02
C GLY A 294 -7.19 1.88 7.05
N ARG A 295 -6.53 0.73 7.05
CA ARG A 295 -6.93 -0.43 6.25
C ARG A 295 -6.46 -1.72 6.92
N VAL A 296 -7.37 -2.66 7.11
CA VAL A 296 -7.07 -4.03 7.54
C VAL A 296 -7.06 -4.98 6.34
N LEU A 297 -6.44 -6.16 6.50
CA LEU A 297 -6.28 -7.13 5.41
C LEU A 297 -7.61 -7.72 4.92
N THR A 298 -8.67 -7.57 5.72
CA THR A 298 -10.01 -8.10 5.42
C THR A 298 -10.95 -7.08 4.77
N ASP A 299 -10.49 -5.86 4.49
CA ASP A 299 -11.33 -4.82 3.88
C ASP A 299 -11.59 -5.10 2.39
N ASP A 300 -12.87 -5.16 2.01
CA ASP A 300 -13.31 -5.24 0.60
C ASP A 300 -13.18 -3.88 -0.10
N VAL A 301 -11.92 -3.48 -0.32
CA VAL A 301 -11.61 -2.19 -0.93
C VAL A 301 -11.99 -2.13 -2.41
N TYR A 302 -12.09 -3.28 -3.07
CA TYR A 302 -12.51 -3.38 -4.47
C TYR A 302 -13.97 -2.96 -4.64
N SER A 303 -14.87 -3.53 -3.88
CA SER A 303 -16.30 -3.15 -3.88
C SER A 303 -16.50 -1.70 -3.44
N ILE A 304 -15.78 -1.24 -2.41
CA ILE A 304 -15.83 0.14 -1.94
C ILE A 304 -15.42 1.10 -3.07
N ARG A 305 -14.36 0.78 -3.83
CA ARG A 305 -13.90 1.63 -4.93
C ARG A 305 -14.89 1.71 -6.08
N PHE A 306 -15.50 0.59 -6.49
CA PHE A 306 -16.53 0.63 -7.54
C PHE A 306 -17.81 1.32 -7.09
N ALA A 307 -18.20 1.17 -5.83
CA ALA A 307 -19.31 1.96 -5.28
C ALA A 307 -19.01 3.47 -5.35
N TRP A 308 -17.78 3.87 -4.99
CA TRP A 308 -17.33 5.26 -5.08
C TRP A 308 -17.30 5.76 -6.54
N LEU A 309 -16.73 5.03 -7.48
CA LEU A 309 -16.67 5.41 -8.89
C LEU A 309 -18.06 5.54 -9.53
N SER A 310 -19.00 4.69 -9.13
CA SER A 310 -20.32 4.59 -9.73
C SER A 310 -21.44 5.34 -8.98
N ASN A 311 -21.10 6.06 -7.91
CA ASN A 311 -22.09 6.66 -7.01
C ASN A 311 -23.07 5.61 -6.45
N GLY A 312 -22.55 4.49 -5.98
CA GLY A 312 -23.32 3.40 -5.38
C GLY A 312 -24.12 2.53 -6.37
N LYS A 313 -23.96 2.71 -7.69
CA LYS A 313 -24.75 1.95 -8.69
C LYS A 313 -24.22 0.53 -8.90
N ILE A 314 -22.92 0.30 -8.70
CA ILE A 314 -22.30 -1.02 -8.78
C ILE A 314 -22.39 -1.66 -7.39
N PRO A 315 -23.08 -2.80 -7.25
CA PRO A 315 -23.19 -3.50 -5.98
C PRO A 315 -21.85 -4.19 -5.62
N PRO A 316 -21.65 -4.55 -4.33
CA PRO A 316 -20.47 -5.30 -3.92
C PRO A 316 -20.36 -6.65 -4.66
N ALA A 317 -19.12 -7.09 -4.91
CA ALA A 317 -18.84 -8.39 -5.52
C ALA A 317 -19.26 -9.57 -4.62
N GLY A 318 -19.33 -9.35 -3.31
CA GLY A 318 -19.75 -10.37 -2.35
C GLY A 318 -18.70 -11.40 -2.02
N LEU A 319 -17.44 -11.14 -2.39
CA LEU A 319 -16.30 -11.97 -2.02
C LEU A 319 -16.03 -11.89 -0.52
N LYS A 320 -15.26 -12.84 -0.02
CA LYS A 320 -14.80 -12.88 1.36
C LYS A 320 -13.29 -12.73 1.41
N PRO A 321 -12.75 -12.17 2.48
CA PRO A 321 -11.32 -12.19 2.73
C PRO A 321 -10.78 -13.62 2.73
N HIS A 322 -9.50 -13.76 2.40
CA HIS A 322 -8.77 -15.02 2.47
C HIS A 322 -8.75 -15.54 3.91
N ASP A 323 -8.81 -16.85 4.08
CA ASP A 323 -8.89 -17.52 5.39
C ASP A 323 -7.52 -17.93 5.94
N ASP A 324 -6.44 -17.69 5.18
CA ASP A 324 -5.06 -17.97 5.54
C ASP A 324 -4.36 -16.84 6.33
N LEU A 325 -5.04 -15.70 6.51
CA LEU A 325 -4.52 -14.54 7.23
C LEU A 325 -4.18 -14.90 8.68
N LEU A 326 -3.05 -14.37 9.17
CA LEU A 326 -2.58 -14.64 10.52
C LEU A 326 -3.15 -13.64 11.53
N ALA A 327 -3.50 -14.14 12.72
CA ALA A 327 -3.89 -13.29 13.84
C ALA A 327 -2.69 -12.58 14.50
N GLU A 328 -1.47 -13.01 14.18
CA GLU A 328 -0.22 -12.50 14.74
C GLU A 328 0.70 -12.01 13.60
N PHE A 329 1.68 -11.20 13.97
CA PHE A 329 2.71 -10.71 13.07
C PHE A 329 3.37 -11.82 12.23
N PRO A 330 3.49 -11.68 10.89
CA PRO A 330 3.33 -10.46 10.09
C PRO A 330 1.92 -10.26 9.50
N TYR A 331 0.91 -10.96 9.95
CA TYR A 331 -0.52 -10.87 9.62
C TYR A 331 -0.91 -11.44 8.24
N THR A 332 -0.08 -11.28 7.23
CA THR A 332 -0.27 -11.89 5.90
C THR A 332 -0.08 -13.40 5.95
N GLY A 333 -0.85 -14.15 5.18
CA GLY A 333 -0.81 -15.61 5.09
C GLY A 333 0.54 -16.17 4.58
N PRO A 334 0.85 -17.45 4.78
CA PRO A 334 2.00 -18.08 4.14
C PRO A 334 1.83 -18.04 2.61
N PRO A 335 2.93 -18.08 1.82
CA PRO A 335 2.78 -18.08 0.38
C PRO A 335 2.03 -19.31 -0.12
N ASN A 336 1.21 -19.10 -1.12
CA ASN A 336 0.57 -20.17 -1.89
C ASN A 336 1.63 -21.01 -2.60
N PRO A 337 1.36 -22.32 -2.85
CA PRO A 337 2.31 -23.24 -3.47
C PRO A 337 2.81 -22.83 -4.85
#